data_05bd06c5530f86a5955ebbc69a25257e
#
_entry.id   05bd06c5530f86a5955ebbc69a25257e
#
_cell.length_a   1.000
_cell.length_b   1.000
_cell.length_c   1.000
_cell.angle_alpha   90.00
_cell.angle_beta   90.00
_cell.angle_gamma   90.00
#
_symmetry.space_group_name_H-M   'P 1'
#
loop_
_entity.id
_entity.type
_entity.pdbx_description
1 polymer ?
#
loop_
_entity_poly.entity_id
_entity_poly.type
_entity_poly.pdbx_seq_one_letter_code
_entity_poly.pdbx_strand_id
1 'polypeptide(L)'
;MNTLPDDWSTWRRPSPLEGRRPTKTELADAAEQQLRLDDLLPYPDDAENAGLLRLLIVGTNPSPWAAAVQAPFARPGNRFWKSLHAGGITPTLVNDSNGLAHEDERMIAERGIGLTNIVSRPTSRSSELSREELHAGCHRLVQRVRVLQPKVVAFTGITAFRTAFQKPAAILGRQDTTDITDWPHNIQLWVVPDPSGLNAHESVESLGTKWADVWAAATG
;
A
#
# COMPACT_ATOMS: atom_id res chain seq x y z
N MET A 1 16.23 -15.90 -11.29
CA MET A 1 15.48 -14.91 -10.52
C MET A 1 15.64 -13.59 -11.25
N ASN A 2 14.56 -12.96 -11.68
CA ASN A 2 14.67 -11.61 -12.21
C ASN A 2 15.00 -10.69 -11.03
N THR A 3 16.16 -10.09 -11.07
CA THR A 3 16.62 -9.08 -10.11
C THR A 3 16.41 -7.71 -10.72
N LEU A 4 16.25 -6.69 -9.90
CA LEU A 4 16.22 -5.33 -10.40
C LEU A 4 17.52 -5.04 -11.18
N PRO A 5 17.48 -4.24 -12.27
CA PRO A 5 18.68 -3.76 -12.93
C PRO A 5 19.58 -2.99 -11.96
N ASP A 6 20.90 -2.98 -12.22
CA ASP A 6 21.86 -2.25 -11.36
C ASP A 6 21.58 -0.75 -11.32
N ASP A 7 21.06 -0.20 -12.43
CA ASP A 7 20.68 1.20 -12.59
C ASP A 7 19.19 1.45 -12.32
N TRP A 8 18.48 0.50 -11.70
CA TRP A 8 17.06 0.67 -11.39
C TRP A 8 16.82 1.95 -10.59
N SER A 9 15.89 2.73 -11.03
CA SER A 9 15.38 3.92 -10.37
C SER A 9 13.86 3.87 -10.33
N THR A 10 13.28 4.38 -9.26
CA THR A 10 11.83 4.49 -9.20
C THR A 10 11.34 5.44 -10.28
N TRP A 11 10.22 5.08 -10.93
CA TRP A 11 9.53 5.96 -11.88
C TRP A 11 8.63 6.99 -11.17
N ARG A 12 8.45 6.85 -9.84
CA ARG A 12 7.68 7.78 -9.02
C ARG A 12 8.30 9.17 -9.01
N ARG A 13 7.44 10.17 -8.82
CA ARG A 13 7.90 11.53 -8.52
C ARG A 13 8.65 11.56 -7.18
N PRO A 14 9.82 12.18 -7.11
CA PRO A 14 10.47 12.42 -5.82
C PRO A 14 9.62 13.37 -4.97
N SER A 15 9.89 13.40 -3.66
CA SER A 15 9.25 14.38 -2.78
C SER A 15 9.56 15.80 -3.24
N PRO A 16 8.55 16.64 -3.52
CA PRO A 16 8.78 18.04 -3.91
C PRO A 16 9.29 18.89 -2.73
N LEU A 17 9.31 18.32 -1.53
CA LEU A 17 9.69 19.01 -0.31
C LEU A 17 11.15 18.79 0.10
N GLU A 18 11.94 18.04 -0.69
CA GLU A 18 13.38 17.84 -0.48
C GLU A 18 13.75 17.46 0.96
N GLY A 19 12.94 16.57 1.57
CA GLY A 19 13.17 16.08 2.92
C GLY A 19 12.66 16.99 4.06
N ARG A 20 12.05 18.14 3.79
CA ARG A 20 11.40 18.96 4.82
C ARG A 20 9.95 18.53 5.09
N ARG A 21 9.43 18.92 6.23
CA ARG A 21 8.02 18.69 6.58
C ARG A 21 7.10 19.63 5.79
N PRO A 22 5.90 19.16 5.41
CA PRO A 22 4.89 20.00 4.79
C PRO A 22 4.35 21.03 5.78
N THR A 23 4.10 22.22 5.29
CA THR A 23 3.36 23.28 5.98
C THR A 23 1.86 23.01 5.99
N LYS A 24 1.10 23.73 6.80
CA LYS A 24 -0.37 23.61 6.81
C LYS A 24 -0.98 23.97 5.45
N THR A 25 -0.43 24.96 4.76
CA THR A 25 -0.89 25.37 3.43
C THR A 25 -0.66 24.25 2.43
N GLU A 26 0.54 23.66 2.36
CA GLU A 26 0.84 22.56 1.46
C GLU A 26 -0.02 21.31 1.71
N LEU A 27 -0.41 21.07 2.97
CA LEU A 27 -1.36 19.98 3.29
C LEU A 27 -2.78 20.31 2.79
N ALA A 28 -3.22 21.54 2.90
CA ALA A 28 -4.51 21.99 2.36
C ALA A 28 -4.50 21.88 0.83
N ASP A 29 -3.45 22.39 0.18
CA ASP A 29 -3.28 22.34 -1.27
C ASP A 29 -3.26 20.90 -1.79
N ALA A 30 -2.58 20.00 -1.10
CA ALA A 30 -2.55 18.59 -1.47
C ALA A 30 -3.95 17.95 -1.44
N ALA A 31 -4.79 18.34 -0.50
CA ALA A 31 -6.16 17.86 -0.40
C ALA A 31 -7.08 18.51 -1.45
N GLU A 32 -7.02 19.83 -1.63
CA GLU A 32 -7.88 20.60 -2.53
C GLU A 32 -7.57 20.30 -4.01
N GLN A 33 -6.28 20.24 -4.36
CA GLN A 33 -5.82 19.92 -5.72
C GLN A 33 -5.88 18.42 -6.02
N GLN A 34 -6.29 17.59 -5.05
CA GLN A 34 -6.34 16.13 -5.15
C GLN A 34 -4.99 15.54 -5.64
N LEU A 35 -3.89 16.00 -5.03
CA LEU A 35 -2.55 15.60 -5.42
C LEU A 35 -2.38 14.09 -5.25
N ARG A 36 -2.21 13.39 -6.37
CA ARG A 36 -2.08 11.93 -6.36
C ARG A 36 -0.73 11.52 -5.79
N LEU A 37 -0.76 10.48 -4.97
CA LEU A 37 0.43 9.73 -4.58
C LEU A 37 0.71 8.69 -5.66
N ASP A 38 1.94 8.68 -6.17
CA ASP A 38 2.36 7.65 -7.12
C ASP A 38 2.56 6.31 -6.40
N ASP A 39 2.27 5.22 -7.09
CA ASP A 39 2.51 3.87 -6.57
C ASP A 39 4.02 3.60 -6.46
N LEU A 40 4.41 2.68 -5.60
CA LEU A 40 5.77 2.16 -5.55
C LEU A 40 5.71 0.70 -6.01
N LEU A 41 6.26 0.42 -7.17
CA LEU A 41 6.29 -0.92 -7.74
C LEU A 41 7.72 -1.27 -8.18
N PRO A 42 8.13 -2.55 -8.13
CA PRO A 42 9.42 -2.99 -8.67
C PRO A 42 9.55 -2.64 -10.15
N TYR A 43 8.45 -2.74 -10.86
CA TYR A 43 8.28 -2.33 -12.26
C TYR A 43 6.91 -1.66 -12.42
N PRO A 44 6.74 -0.72 -13.34
CA PRO A 44 5.42 -0.19 -13.68
C PRO A 44 4.53 -1.31 -14.22
N ASP A 45 3.26 -1.00 -14.48
CA ASP A 45 2.25 -1.95 -15.01
C ASP A 45 2.73 -2.57 -16.34
N ASP A 46 3.57 -3.58 -16.24
CA ASP A 46 4.31 -4.20 -17.32
C ASP A 46 4.15 -5.72 -17.24
N ALA A 47 3.49 -6.28 -18.26
CA ALA A 47 3.24 -7.71 -18.33
C ALA A 47 4.53 -8.55 -18.49
N GLU A 48 5.63 -7.96 -19.01
CA GLU A 48 6.90 -8.67 -19.18
C GLU A 48 7.54 -8.99 -17.82
N ASN A 49 7.22 -8.22 -16.80
CA ASN A 49 7.69 -8.38 -15.43
C ASN A 49 6.65 -9.01 -14.49
N ALA A 50 5.58 -9.57 -15.03
CA ALA A 50 4.57 -10.26 -14.24
C ALA A 50 5.21 -11.39 -13.38
N GLY A 51 4.78 -11.47 -12.12
CA GLY A 51 5.28 -12.48 -11.18
C GLY A 51 6.56 -12.12 -10.42
N LEU A 52 7.19 -10.98 -10.69
CA LEU A 52 8.31 -10.48 -9.88
C LEU A 52 7.83 -9.89 -8.55
N LEU A 53 6.63 -9.39 -8.55
CA LEU A 53 5.97 -8.85 -7.37
C LEU A 53 5.49 -9.99 -6.47
N ARG A 54 6.04 -10.09 -5.27
CA ARG A 54 5.65 -11.10 -4.27
C ARG A 54 4.45 -10.64 -3.46
N LEU A 55 4.48 -9.41 -3.02
CA LEU A 55 3.49 -8.81 -2.14
C LEU A 55 3.07 -7.43 -2.68
N LEU A 56 1.79 -7.30 -3.04
CA LEU A 56 1.18 -6.01 -3.33
C LEU A 56 0.39 -5.54 -2.11
N ILE A 57 0.85 -4.47 -1.48
CA ILE A 57 0.16 -3.85 -0.34
C ILE A 57 -0.74 -2.75 -0.84
N VAL A 58 -2.01 -2.79 -0.43
CA VAL A 58 -3.04 -1.89 -0.90
C VAL A 58 -3.55 -1.05 0.26
N GLY A 59 -3.27 0.25 0.24
CA GLY A 59 -3.89 1.22 1.13
C GLY A 59 -5.29 1.62 0.67
N THR A 60 -6.09 2.20 1.56
CA THR A 60 -7.40 2.75 1.18
C THR A 60 -7.22 3.97 0.27
N ASN A 61 -6.52 4.97 0.74
CA ASN A 61 -6.15 6.17 0.00
C ASN A 61 -5.03 6.94 0.72
N PRO A 62 -4.31 7.82 0.04
CA PRO A 62 -3.28 8.62 0.70
C PRO A 62 -3.91 9.65 1.67
N SER A 63 -3.19 9.99 2.73
CA SER A 63 -3.46 11.20 3.49
C SER A 63 -2.90 12.42 2.74
N PRO A 64 -3.37 13.66 3.05
CA PRO A 64 -2.75 14.87 2.50
C PRO A 64 -1.25 14.96 2.77
N TRP A 65 -0.80 14.46 3.94
CA TRP A 65 0.63 14.36 4.25
C TRP A 65 1.38 13.45 3.29
N ALA A 66 0.89 12.21 3.10
CA ALA A 66 1.51 11.24 2.21
C ALA A 66 1.57 11.75 0.77
N ALA A 67 0.52 12.42 0.30
CA ALA A 67 0.47 13.04 -1.01
C ALA A 67 1.47 14.20 -1.15
N ALA A 68 1.58 15.07 -0.12
CA ALA A 68 2.50 16.21 -0.13
C ALA A 68 3.98 15.78 -0.15
N VAL A 69 4.34 14.75 0.63
CA VAL A 69 5.73 14.24 0.69
C VAL A 69 6.01 13.14 -0.34
N GLN A 70 5.02 12.73 -1.11
CA GLN A 70 5.12 11.61 -2.07
C GLN A 70 5.67 10.32 -1.44
N ALA A 71 5.20 9.96 -0.24
CA ALA A 71 5.60 8.73 0.45
C ALA A 71 4.37 7.97 0.98
N PRO A 72 4.23 6.67 0.66
CA PRO A 72 3.13 5.86 1.15
C PRO A 72 3.14 5.77 2.67
N PHE A 73 1.96 5.90 3.29
CA PHE A 73 1.74 5.80 4.73
C PHE A 73 2.48 6.83 5.62
N ALA A 74 3.05 7.90 5.04
CA ALA A 74 3.95 8.85 5.69
C ALA A 74 3.29 9.77 6.74
N ARG A 75 1.98 9.66 7.00
CA ARG A 75 1.33 10.49 8.01
C ARG A 75 1.95 10.26 9.39
N PRO A 76 2.36 11.33 10.13
CA PRO A 76 2.86 11.19 11.48
C PRO A 76 1.92 10.38 12.39
N GLY A 77 2.49 9.43 13.14
CA GLY A 77 1.73 8.49 13.95
C GLY A 77 1.21 7.25 13.22
N ASN A 78 1.39 7.13 11.90
CA ASN A 78 1.14 5.89 11.19
C ASN A 78 2.15 4.81 11.64
N ARG A 79 1.66 3.60 11.83
CA ARG A 79 2.47 2.47 12.33
C ARG A 79 2.93 1.52 11.23
N PHE A 80 2.59 1.81 9.97
CA PHE A 80 2.82 0.91 8.84
C PHE A 80 4.29 0.47 8.75
N TRP A 81 5.21 1.39 8.52
CA TRP A 81 6.63 1.06 8.34
C TRP A 81 7.25 0.41 9.57
N LYS A 82 6.87 0.90 10.76
CA LYS A 82 7.30 0.28 12.03
C LYS A 82 6.80 -1.15 12.16
N SER A 83 5.57 -1.43 11.74
CA SER A 83 5.01 -2.77 11.82
C SER A 83 5.58 -3.72 10.76
N LEU A 84 5.92 -3.23 9.55
CA LEU A 84 6.64 -4.04 8.57
C LEU A 84 8.03 -4.45 9.09
N HIS A 85 8.74 -3.51 9.72
CA HIS A 85 10.03 -3.81 10.34
C HIS A 85 9.91 -4.79 11.50
N ALA A 86 8.95 -4.60 12.41
CA ALA A 86 8.68 -5.52 13.51
C ALA A 86 8.27 -6.92 13.03
N GLY A 87 7.59 -7.02 11.90
CA GLY A 87 7.23 -8.28 11.24
C GLY A 87 8.34 -8.91 10.38
N GLY A 88 9.56 -8.34 10.36
CA GLY A 88 10.69 -8.85 9.60
C GLY A 88 10.58 -8.68 8.08
N ILE A 89 9.64 -7.86 7.61
CA ILE A 89 9.43 -7.62 6.17
C ILE A 89 10.48 -6.67 5.63
N THR A 90 10.80 -5.61 6.37
CA THR A 90 11.93 -4.73 6.04
C THR A 90 13.08 -4.96 6.99
N PRO A 91 14.33 -5.14 6.49
CA PRO A 91 15.48 -5.38 7.35
C PRO A 91 15.87 -4.16 8.20
N THR A 92 15.53 -2.98 7.71
CA THR A 92 15.74 -1.69 8.37
C THR A 92 14.41 -0.96 8.53
N LEU A 93 14.35 -0.06 9.50
CA LEU A 93 13.20 0.82 9.68
C LEU A 93 13.21 1.90 8.60
N VAL A 94 12.19 1.89 7.75
CA VAL A 94 12.00 2.91 6.72
C VAL A 94 11.60 4.24 7.36
N ASN A 95 12.28 5.32 6.98
CA ASN A 95 11.94 6.67 7.39
C ASN A 95 11.12 7.37 6.29
N ASP A 96 9.82 7.45 6.52
CA ASP A 96 8.83 7.93 5.56
C ASP A 96 8.39 9.39 5.77
N SER A 97 8.72 9.99 6.92
CA SER A 97 8.05 11.21 7.40
C SER A 97 8.19 12.42 6.48
N ASN A 98 9.24 12.49 5.70
CA ASN A 98 9.52 13.62 4.81
C ASN A 98 9.76 13.20 3.34
N GLY A 99 9.41 11.97 3.01
CA GLY A 99 9.68 11.32 1.73
C GLY A 99 10.45 10.02 1.94
N LEU A 100 10.49 9.14 0.94
CA LEU A 100 11.30 7.92 0.99
C LEU A 100 12.69 8.21 0.43
N ALA A 101 13.71 7.64 1.06
CA ALA A 101 15.06 7.60 0.52
C ALA A 101 15.11 6.61 -0.66
N HIS A 102 15.98 6.88 -1.64
CA HIS A 102 16.14 5.99 -2.80
C HIS A 102 16.56 4.57 -2.39
N GLU A 103 17.40 4.45 -1.37
CA GLU A 103 17.83 3.18 -0.80
C GLU A 103 16.67 2.39 -0.20
N ASP A 104 15.72 3.07 0.46
CA ASP A 104 14.52 2.44 0.99
C ASP A 104 13.60 1.95 -0.14
N GLU A 105 13.40 2.77 -1.18
CA GLU A 105 12.61 2.40 -2.36
C GLU A 105 13.22 1.20 -3.07
N ARG A 106 14.53 1.20 -3.28
CA ARG A 106 15.26 0.10 -3.90
C ARG A 106 15.14 -1.18 -3.06
N MET A 107 15.36 -1.11 -1.76
CA MET A 107 15.23 -2.24 -0.85
C MET A 107 13.82 -2.85 -0.91
N ILE A 108 12.77 -2.03 -0.92
CA ILE A 108 11.38 -2.47 -1.03
C ILE A 108 11.15 -3.20 -2.36
N ALA A 109 11.60 -2.61 -3.46
CA ALA A 109 11.46 -3.17 -4.80
C ALA A 109 12.24 -4.49 -4.97
N GLU A 110 13.48 -4.58 -4.49
CA GLU A 110 14.30 -5.80 -4.51
C GLU A 110 13.68 -6.96 -3.73
N ARG A 111 12.91 -6.65 -2.69
CA ARG A 111 12.14 -7.65 -1.96
C ARG A 111 10.88 -8.11 -2.68
N GLY A 112 10.55 -7.51 -3.82
CA GLY A 112 9.33 -7.81 -4.57
C GLY A 112 8.08 -7.28 -3.86
N ILE A 113 8.18 -6.14 -3.18
CA ILE A 113 7.07 -5.49 -2.50
C ILE A 113 6.62 -4.31 -3.33
N GLY A 114 5.31 -4.23 -3.59
CA GLY A 114 4.67 -3.08 -4.21
C GLY A 114 3.68 -2.41 -3.27
N LEU A 115 3.50 -1.11 -3.44
CA LEU A 115 2.59 -0.29 -2.66
C LEU A 115 1.67 0.50 -3.59
N THR A 116 0.37 0.40 -3.37
CA THR A 116 -0.66 1.14 -4.12
C THR A 116 -1.81 1.55 -3.20
N ASN A 117 -2.75 2.32 -3.73
CA ASN A 117 -3.99 2.66 -3.05
C ASN A 117 -5.20 2.31 -3.91
N ILE A 118 -6.31 1.91 -3.27
CA ILE A 118 -7.55 1.61 -3.99
C ILE A 118 -8.19 2.88 -4.55
N VAL A 119 -8.07 4.01 -3.84
CA VAL A 119 -8.46 5.34 -4.30
C VAL A 119 -7.23 6.26 -4.27
N SER A 120 -6.95 6.95 -5.37
CA SER A 120 -5.76 7.82 -5.48
C SER A 120 -5.96 9.21 -4.87
N ARG A 121 -7.19 9.62 -4.62
CA ARG A 121 -7.53 10.93 -4.05
C ARG A 121 -7.16 11.00 -2.57
N PRO A 122 -6.39 12.00 -2.13
CA PRO A 122 -6.06 12.16 -0.72
C PRO A 122 -7.27 12.65 0.09
N THR A 123 -7.43 12.11 1.29
CA THR A 123 -8.40 12.60 2.28
C THR A 123 -7.81 12.56 3.68
N SER A 124 -8.34 13.39 4.57
CA SER A 124 -7.95 13.39 5.98
C SER A 124 -8.43 12.13 6.70
N ARG A 125 -9.57 11.59 6.28
CA ARG A 125 -10.19 10.37 6.81
C ARG A 125 -10.74 9.53 5.67
N SER A 126 -10.59 8.23 5.74
CA SER A 126 -11.16 7.29 4.75
C SER A 126 -12.69 7.33 4.66
N SER A 127 -13.38 7.80 5.71
CA SER A 127 -14.84 8.00 5.71
C SER A 127 -15.32 9.12 4.78
N GLU A 128 -14.41 9.93 4.24
CA GLU A 128 -14.73 10.95 3.23
C GLU A 128 -14.81 10.37 1.81
N LEU A 129 -14.46 9.10 1.64
CA LEU A 129 -14.59 8.40 0.37
C LEU A 129 -16.01 7.86 0.20
N SER A 130 -16.56 8.00 -1.00
CA SER A 130 -17.85 7.41 -1.32
C SER A 130 -17.75 5.90 -1.56
N ARG A 131 -18.89 5.22 -1.49
CA ARG A 131 -18.95 3.79 -1.83
C ARG A 131 -18.59 3.55 -3.29
N GLU A 132 -19.02 4.44 -4.18
CA GLU A 132 -18.76 4.40 -5.61
C GLU A 132 -17.28 4.51 -5.92
N GLU A 133 -16.54 5.40 -5.22
CA GLU A 133 -15.09 5.51 -5.35
C GLU A 133 -14.40 4.22 -4.95
N LEU A 134 -14.80 3.60 -3.84
CA LEU A 134 -14.25 2.35 -3.35
C LEU A 134 -14.57 1.17 -4.29
N HIS A 135 -15.79 1.06 -4.79
CA HIS A 135 -16.18 0.04 -5.77
C HIS A 135 -15.39 0.18 -7.07
N ALA A 136 -15.35 1.39 -7.65
CA ALA A 136 -14.56 1.66 -8.86
C ALA A 136 -13.07 1.39 -8.63
N GLY A 137 -12.56 1.68 -7.43
CA GLY A 137 -11.20 1.35 -7.02
C GLY A 137 -10.94 -0.16 -6.98
N CYS A 138 -11.89 -0.94 -6.46
CA CYS A 138 -11.82 -2.40 -6.45
C CYS A 138 -11.69 -2.97 -7.87
N HIS A 139 -12.51 -2.52 -8.81
CA HIS A 139 -12.41 -2.96 -10.21
C HIS A 139 -11.04 -2.66 -10.83
N ARG A 140 -10.51 -1.45 -10.60
CA ARG A 140 -9.16 -1.10 -11.07
C ARG A 140 -8.07 -1.97 -10.41
N LEU A 141 -8.22 -2.26 -9.12
CA LEU A 141 -7.29 -3.13 -8.40
C LEU A 141 -7.29 -4.55 -8.99
N VAL A 142 -8.44 -5.14 -9.26
CA VAL A 142 -8.54 -6.48 -9.90
C VAL A 142 -7.82 -6.50 -11.25
N GLN A 143 -8.03 -5.48 -12.09
CA GLN A 143 -7.34 -5.37 -13.36
C GLN A 143 -5.81 -5.28 -13.18
N ARG A 144 -5.34 -4.46 -12.24
CA ARG A 144 -3.92 -4.34 -11.91
C ARG A 144 -3.32 -5.64 -11.39
N VAL A 145 -4.02 -6.33 -10.50
CA VAL A 145 -3.59 -7.65 -9.98
C VAL A 145 -3.45 -8.67 -11.11
N ARG A 146 -4.33 -8.65 -12.11
CA ARG A 146 -4.24 -9.51 -13.30
C ARG A 146 -3.00 -9.24 -14.16
N VAL A 147 -2.56 -8.00 -14.24
CA VAL A 147 -1.34 -7.62 -14.98
C VAL A 147 -0.09 -7.94 -14.17
N LEU A 148 -0.03 -7.46 -12.92
CA LEU A 148 1.16 -7.55 -12.06
C LEU A 148 1.42 -8.97 -11.53
N GLN A 149 0.40 -9.82 -11.44
CA GLN A 149 0.50 -11.20 -10.94
C GLN A 149 1.28 -11.35 -9.63
N PRO A 150 0.99 -10.56 -8.56
CA PRO A 150 1.64 -10.77 -7.26
C PRO A 150 1.27 -12.15 -6.69
N LYS A 151 2.12 -12.73 -5.83
CA LYS A 151 1.73 -13.94 -5.10
C LYS A 151 0.63 -13.65 -4.06
N VAL A 152 0.75 -12.51 -3.39
CA VAL A 152 -0.17 -12.07 -2.34
C VAL A 152 -0.54 -10.61 -2.54
N VAL A 153 -1.82 -10.32 -2.35
CA VAL A 153 -2.34 -8.96 -2.19
C VAL A 153 -2.77 -8.78 -0.74
N ALA A 154 -2.28 -7.74 -0.07
CA ALA A 154 -2.64 -7.40 1.31
C ALA A 154 -3.33 -6.04 1.37
N PHE A 155 -4.62 -6.04 1.69
CA PHE A 155 -5.42 -4.82 1.83
C PHE A 155 -5.38 -4.32 3.29
N THR A 156 -5.09 -3.04 3.49
CA THR A 156 -5.08 -2.42 4.82
C THR A 156 -6.43 -1.78 5.16
N GLY A 157 -7.06 -2.24 6.25
CA GLY A 157 -8.30 -1.67 6.76
C GLY A 157 -9.56 -2.43 6.36
N ILE A 158 -10.10 -3.20 7.32
CA ILE A 158 -11.26 -4.08 7.12
C ILE A 158 -12.54 -3.33 6.69
N THR A 159 -12.76 -2.11 7.20
CA THR A 159 -13.97 -1.33 6.89
C THR A 159 -14.00 -0.93 5.42
N ALA A 160 -12.89 -0.39 4.91
CA ALA A 160 -12.77 -0.03 3.51
C ALA A 160 -12.83 -1.27 2.60
N PHE A 161 -12.19 -2.37 3.01
CA PHE A 161 -12.26 -3.65 2.31
C PHE A 161 -13.71 -4.13 2.16
N ARG A 162 -14.47 -4.19 3.25
CA ARG A 162 -15.87 -4.64 3.25
C ARG A 162 -16.73 -3.86 2.26
N THR A 163 -16.52 -2.55 2.19
CA THR A 163 -17.23 -1.68 1.24
C THR A 163 -16.74 -1.92 -0.18
N ALA A 164 -15.43 -1.85 -0.42
CA ALA A 164 -14.84 -1.94 -1.76
C ALA A 164 -15.17 -3.25 -2.47
N PHE A 165 -15.06 -4.37 -1.73
CA PHE A 165 -15.30 -5.72 -2.26
C PHE A 165 -16.73 -6.22 -2.03
N GLN A 166 -17.61 -5.41 -1.43
CA GLN A 166 -18.99 -5.78 -1.11
C GLN A 166 -19.09 -7.04 -0.24
N LYS A 167 -18.14 -7.23 0.67
CA LYS A 167 -18.05 -8.37 1.58
C LYS A 167 -18.28 -7.94 3.03
N PRO A 168 -19.52 -7.64 3.46
CA PRO A 168 -19.78 -7.10 4.80
C PRO A 168 -19.40 -8.06 5.94
N ALA A 169 -19.39 -9.36 5.68
CA ALA A 169 -19.02 -10.39 6.64
C ALA A 169 -17.51 -10.70 6.67
N ALA A 170 -16.68 -10.05 5.84
CA ALA A 170 -15.25 -10.31 5.82
C ALA A 170 -14.61 -10.07 7.20
N ILE A 171 -13.64 -10.90 7.55
CA ILE A 171 -12.81 -10.80 8.77
C ILE A 171 -11.37 -10.53 8.40
N LEU A 172 -10.52 -10.18 9.37
CA LEU A 172 -9.08 -10.05 9.15
C LEU A 172 -8.44 -11.40 8.78
N GLY A 173 -7.34 -11.36 8.04
CA GLY A 173 -6.62 -12.53 7.58
C GLY A 173 -6.89 -12.86 6.10
N ARG A 174 -6.64 -14.10 5.71
CA ARG A 174 -6.83 -14.58 4.34
C ARG A 174 -8.31 -14.60 3.97
N GLN A 175 -8.61 -14.14 2.76
CA GLN A 175 -9.97 -14.03 2.22
C GLN A 175 -10.25 -15.15 1.21
N ASP A 176 -11.50 -15.56 1.14
CA ASP A 176 -12.03 -16.30 0.01
C ASP A 176 -12.23 -15.34 -1.19
N THR A 177 -11.68 -15.72 -2.33
CA THR A 177 -11.70 -14.92 -3.56
C THR A 177 -12.61 -15.52 -4.64
N THR A 178 -13.28 -16.63 -4.37
CA THR A 178 -14.08 -17.37 -5.38
C THR A 178 -15.25 -16.56 -5.94
N ASP A 179 -15.78 -15.61 -5.18
CA ASP A 179 -16.89 -14.70 -5.54
C ASP A 179 -16.39 -13.33 -6.02
N ILE A 180 -15.07 -13.10 -6.14
CA ILE A 180 -14.53 -11.86 -6.70
C ILE A 180 -14.35 -12.05 -8.20
N THR A 181 -15.16 -11.33 -8.97
CA THR A 181 -15.12 -11.38 -10.44
C THR A 181 -13.71 -11.09 -10.96
N ASP A 182 -13.23 -11.95 -11.86
CA ASP A 182 -11.92 -11.82 -12.53
C ASP A 182 -10.69 -11.87 -11.60
N TRP A 183 -10.83 -12.27 -10.33
CA TRP A 183 -9.68 -12.47 -9.48
C TRP A 183 -8.87 -13.71 -9.90
N PRO A 184 -7.54 -13.62 -10.10
CA PRO A 184 -6.74 -14.77 -10.47
C PRO A 184 -6.68 -15.82 -9.35
N HIS A 185 -6.98 -17.08 -9.67
CA HIS A 185 -7.11 -18.17 -8.69
C HIS A 185 -5.84 -18.47 -7.89
N ASN A 186 -4.67 -18.17 -8.46
CA ASN A 186 -3.36 -18.40 -7.86
C ASN A 186 -2.91 -17.27 -6.92
N ILE A 187 -3.65 -16.17 -6.83
CA ILE A 187 -3.27 -15.00 -6.04
C ILE A 187 -4.07 -14.97 -4.74
N GLN A 188 -3.36 -14.99 -3.61
CA GLN A 188 -3.99 -14.88 -2.31
C GLN A 188 -4.37 -13.43 -1.99
N LEU A 189 -5.52 -13.24 -1.37
CA LEU A 189 -5.98 -11.94 -0.86
C LEU A 189 -6.04 -11.99 0.66
N TRP A 190 -5.41 -11.02 1.29
CA TRP A 190 -5.37 -10.87 2.74
C TRP A 190 -5.91 -9.50 3.15
N VAL A 191 -6.52 -9.42 4.33
CA VAL A 191 -6.91 -8.16 4.96
C VAL A 191 -6.19 -8.03 6.28
N VAL A 192 -5.44 -6.95 6.42
CA VAL A 192 -4.77 -6.58 7.68
C VAL A 192 -5.43 -5.35 8.29
N PRO A 193 -5.29 -5.13 9.60
CA PRO A 193 -5.85 -3.93 10.22
C PRO A 193 -5.28 -2.64 9.62
N ASP A 194 -6.04 -1.56 9.73
CA ASP A 194 -5.57 -0.22 9.37
C ASP A 194 -4.38 0.18 10.28
N PRO A 195 -3.20 0.51 9.72
CA PRO A 195 -2.03 0.90 10.48
C PRO A 195 -2.09 2.34 11.01
N SER A 196 -3.18 3.06 10.75
CA SER A 196 -3.37 4.43 11.23
C SER A 196 -3.22 4.55 12.74
N GLY A 197 -2.58 5.61 13.20
CA GLY A 197 -2.51 5.94 14.63
C GLY A 197 -3.86 6.15 15.29
N LEU A 198 -4.94 6.32 14.52
CA LEU A 198 -6.31 6.42 15.03
C LEU A 198 -6.91 5.05 15.39
N ASN A 199 -6.31 3.95 14.97
CA ASN A 199 -6.76 2.59 15.32
C ASN A 199 -6.23 2.21 16.71
N ALA A 200 -7.03 2.40 17.75
CA ALA A 200 -6.63 2.13 19.14
C ALA A 200 -6.50 0.62 19.47
N HIS A 201 -6.97 -0.27 18.59
CA HIS A 201 -6.99 -1.72 18.85
C HIS A 201 -5.70 -2.44 18.46
N GLU A 202 -4.78 -1.77 17.78
CA GLU A 202 -3.55 -2.37 17.29
C GLU A 202 -2.31 -1.66 17.85
N SER A 203 -1.29 -2.43 18.17
CA SER A 203 0.07 -1.93 18.44
C SER A 203 0.98 -2.18 17.24
N VAL A 204 2.22 -1.69 17.30
CA VAL A 204 3.25 -2.01 16.28
C VAL A 204 3.52 -3.51 16.26
N GLU A 205 3.60 -4.13 17.42
CA GLU A 205 3.89 -5.56 17.60
C GLU A 205 2.73 -6.42 17.08
N SER A 206 1.47 -6.08 17.42
CA SER A 206 0.31 -6.83 16.96
C SER A 206 0.11 -6.74 15.45
N LEU A 207 0.39 -5.58 14.86
CA LEU A 207 0.43 -5.41 13.41
C LEU A 207 1.60 -6.20 12.80
N GLY A 208 2.78 -6.15 13.43
CA GLY A 208 3.97 -6.87 12.99
C GLY A 208 3.73 -8.38 12.88
N THR A 209 3.07 -8.99 13.86
CA THR A 209 2.69 -10.42 13.81
C THR A 209 1.80 -10.72 12.61
N LYS A 210 0.77 -9.91 12.37
CA LYS A 210 -0.13 -10.09 11.20
C LYS A 210 0.59 -9.90 9.86
N TRP A 211 1.53 -8.97 9.80
CA TRP A 211 2.37 -8.77 8.64
C TRP A 211 3.34 -9.93 8.40
N ALA A 212 3.87 -10.56 9.46
CA ALA A 212 4.71 -11.74 9.35
C ALA A 212 3.97 -12.92 8.70
N ASP A 213 2.69 -13.13 9.04
CA ASP A 213 1.84 -14.16 8.41
C ASP A 213 1.65 -13.87 6.90
N VAL A 214 1.36 -12.63 6.54
CA VAL A 214 1.24 -12.21 5.13
C VAL A 214 2.55 -12.42 4.38
N TRP A 215 3.68 -12.08 5.00
CA TRP A 215 4.99 -12.21 4.38
C TRP A 215 5.38 -13.68 4.19
N ALA A 216 5.10 -14.54 5.16
CA ALA A 216 5.30 -15.98 5.01
C ALA A 216 4.52 -16.53 3.81
N ALA A 217 3.27 -16.11 3.63
CA ALA A 217 2.47 -16.50 2.46
C ALA A 217 3.02 -15.96 1.13
N ALA A 218 3.67 -14.79 1.12
CA ALA A 218 4.24 -14.19 -0.07
C ALA A 218 5.61 -14.80 -0.47
N THR A 219 6.33 -15.41 0.49
CA THR A 219 7.69 -15.92 0.29
C THR A 219 7.79 -17.44 0.26
N GLY A 220 6.82 -18.15 0.84
CA GLY A 220 6.68 -19.63 0.76
C GLY A 220 6.09 -20.05 -0.56
#